data_eec33cb14125f5b6c7fb158a8c432347
#
_entry.id   eec33cb14125f5b6c7fb158a8c432347
#
_cell.length_a   1.000
_cell.length_b   1.000
_cell.length_c   1.000
_cell.angle_alpha   90.00
_cell.angle_beta   90.00
_cell.angle_gamma   90.00
#
_symmetry.space_group_name_H-M   'P 1'
#
loop_
_entity.id
_entity.type
_entity.pdbx_description
1 polymer ?
#
loop_
_entity_poly.entity_id
_entity_poly.type
_entity_poly.pdbx_seq_one_letter_code
_entity_poly.pdbx_strand_id
1 'polypeptide(L)'
;MIRLNILPEDAKLKEFPDMQIISGRTPDFLFSELGVLPHPLSFKTPITLIKIGEANFMKKLLEDGEVYMQTTTHFRELENGKDDCSDGRGDTFEGVDIVLQAKEITIAETTIKNISPIRGKYSNNNDGLIYSTYGVFDDTLLVDGNLTLSDEMKKMGDAAIVIYDPMIFLDRCATYLENIGGKLMAGSVTYYDENIGDYTLCPWLKRKRFEYQSEYRLFIPCGNRNPLLLRLGSIEDIAVMKTWR
;
A
#
# COMPACT_ATOMS: atom_id res chain seq x y z
N MET A 1 -16.92 5.21 17.91
CA MET A 1 -16.53 3.95 17.20
C MET A 1 -17.31 3.92 15.90
N ILE A 2 -16.63 3.91 14.75
CA ILE A 2 -17.29 3.84 13.45
C ILE A 2 -17.30 2.37 13.04
N ARG A 3 -18.48 1.84 12.76
CA ARG A 3 -18.64 0.50 12.22
C ARG A 3 -19.03 0.62 10.75
N LEU A 4 -18.27 -0.01 9.87
CA LEU A 4 -18.58 -0.12 8.45
C LEU A 4 -19.23 -1.48 8.20
N ASN A 5 -20.47 -1.49 7.71
CA ASN A 5 -21.04 -2.70 7.15
C ASN A 5 -20.38 -2.94 5.80
N ILE A 6 -19.60 -4.01 5.66
CA ILE A 6 -18.78 -4.31 4.49
C ILE A 6 -19.28 -5.52 3.70
N LEU A 7 -20.34 -6.19 4.18
CA LEU A 7 -20.98 -7.27 3.43
C LEU A 7 -22.35 -6.79 2.95
N PRO A 8 -22.67 -6.89 1.65
CA PRO A 8 -24.03 -6.74 1.19
C PRO A 8 -24.89 -7.85 1.82
N GLU A 9 -26.16 -7.56 2.12
CA GLU A 9 -27.09 -8.50 2.79
C GLU A 9 -27.20 -9.87 2.09
N ASP A 10 -26.83 -9.95 0.79
CA ASP A 10 -26.90 -11.15 -0.04
C ASP A 10 -25.52 -11.71 -0.44
N ALA A 11 -24.42 -11.25 0.17
CA ALA A 11 -23.07 -11.70 -0.23
C ALA A 11 -22.80 -13.14 0.18
N LYS A 12 -22.90 -14.06 -0.77
CA LYS A 12 -22.24 -15.35 -0.65
C LYS A 12 -20.75 -15.16 -0.93
N LEU A 13 -19.88 -15.59 0.00
CA LEU A 13 -18.44 -15.67 -0.21
C LEU A 13 -18.18 -16.49 -1.49
N LYS A 14 -17.67 -15.84 -2.51
CA LYS A 14 -17.21 -16.50 -3.74
C LYS A 14 -15.85 -17.12 -3.45
N GLU A 15 -15.67 -18.39 -3.82
CA GLU A 15 -14.33 -18.98 -3.90
C GLU A 15 -13.56 -18.24 -4.98
N PHE A 16 -12.41 -17.69 -4.62
CA PHE A 16 -11.56 -16.93 -5.55
C PHE A 16 -10.56 -17.87 -6.22
N PRO A 17 -10.36 -17.80 -7.55
CA PRO A 17 -9.29 -18.50 -8.21
C PRO A 17 -7.93 -17.95 -7.75
N ASP A 18 -6.93 -18.84 -7.64
CA ASP A 18 -5.55 -18.49 -7.31
C ASP A 18 -5.01 -17.45 -8.30
N MET A 19 -4.84 -16.23 -7.84
CA MET A 19 -4.23 -15.17 -8.63
C MET A 19 -2.72 -15.41 -8.67
N GLN A 20 -2.16 -15.65 -9.88
CA GLN A 20 -0.72 -15.74 -10.07
C GLN A 20 -0.07 -14.39 -9.73
N ILE A 21 0.52 -14.31 -8.54
CA ILE A 21 1.34 -13.17 -8.15
C ILE A 21 2.66 -13.28 -8.91
N ILE A 22 2.88 -12.37 -9.84
CA ILE A 22 4.17 -12.27 -10.51
C ILE A 22 5.16 -11.72 -9.49
N SER A 23 5.91 -12.60 -8.86
CA SER A 23 7.05 -12.21 -8.04
C SER A 23 8.06 -11.48 -8.92
N GLY A 24 8.19 -10.18 -8.76
CA GLY A 24 9.30 -9.43 -9.33
C GLY A 24 10.59 -10.03 -8.77
N ARG A 25 11.51 -10.45 -9.64
CA ARG A 25 12.85 -10.88 -9.21
C ARG A 25 13.55 -9.69 -8.60
N THR A 26 13.76 -9.72 -7.29
CA THR A 26 14.78 -8.89 -6.65
C THR A 26 16.14 -9.23 -7.27
N PRO A 27 17.04 -8.26 -7.46
CA PRO A 27 18.41 -8.56 -7.87
C PRO A 27 19.12 -9.29 -6.71
N ASP A 28 19.05 -10.61 -6.68
CA ASP A 28 19.62 -11.45 -5.63
C ASP A 28 21.14 -11.33 -5.51
N PHE A 29 21.80 -10.81 -6.56
CA PHE A 29 23.25 -10.87 -6.69
C PHE A 29 24.03 -9.90 -5.79
N LEU A 30 23.57 -8.68 -5.59
CA LEU A 30 24.31 -7.68 -4.78
C LEU A 30 24.15 -7.87 -3.27
N PHE A 31 23.10 -8.54 -2.83
CA PHE A 31 22.76 -8.66 -1.40
C PHE A 31 23.29 -9.92 -0.74
N SER A 32 23.52 -10.98 -1.52
CA SER A 32 24.18 -12.18 -1.01
C SER A 32 25.59 -11.88 -0.51
N GLU A 33 26.29 -10.95 -1.15
CA GLU A 33 27.62 -10.51 -0.72
C GLU A 33 27.62 -9.64 0.54
N LEU A 34 26.53 -8.88 0.77
CA LEU A 34 26.36 -8.04 1.97
C LEU A 34 25.71 -8.81 3.13
N GLY A 35 25.28 -10.06 2.91
CA GLY A 35 24.58 -10.85 3.93
C GLY A 35 23.19 -10.35 4.27
N VAL A 36 22.63 -9.43 3.48
CA VAL A 36 21.28 -8.90 3.67
C VAL A 36 20.27 -9.77 2.95
N LEU A 37 19.41 -10.43 3.70
CA LEU A 37 18.38 -11.31 3.15
C LEU A 37 17.11 -10.51 2.80
N PRO A 38 16.40 -10.89 1.71
CA PRO A 38 15.08 -10.34 1.46
C PRO A 38 14.12 -10.75 2.57
N HIS A 39 13.30 -9.81 3.02
CA HIS A 39 12.24 -10.13 3.98
C HIS A 39 11.20 -11.04 3.31
N PRO A 40 10.78 -12.14 3.95
CA PRO A 40 9.75 -13.00 3.37
C PRO A 40 8.45 -12.23 3.19
N LEU A 41 7.88 -12.31 1.99
CA LEU A 41 6.59 -11.71 1.67
C LEU A 41 5.48 -12.73 1.91
N SER A 42 4.38 -12.26 2.51
CA SER A 42 3.16 -13.04 2.69
C SER A 42 2.03 -12.31 1.99
N PHE A 43 1.62 -12.79 0.84
CA PHE A 43 0.51 -12.22 0.10
C PHE A 43 -0.82 -12.83 0.55
N LYS A 44 -1.82 -11.97 0.71
CA LYS A 44 -3.18 -12.38 1.10
C LYS A 44 -4.17 -11.83 0.07
N THR A 45 -5.21 -12.61 -0.23
CA THR A 45 -6.32 -12.15 -1.08
C THR A 45 -7.32 -11.39 -0.23
N PRO A 46 -7.70 -10.17 -0.59
CA PRO A 46 -8.67 -9.40 0.18
C PRO A 46 -10.10 -9.88 -0.11
N ILE A 47 -10.91 -9.99 0.93
CA ILE A 47 -12.35 -10.23 0.83
C ILE A 47 -13.06 -8.93 0.42
N THR A 48 -12.57 -7.81 0.94
CA THR A 48 -13.10 -6.47 0.68
C THR A 48 -11.94 -5.48 0.69
N LEU A 49 -12.02 -4.47 -0.17
CA LEU A 49 -11.12 -3.32 -0.13
C LEU A 49 -11.88 -2.09 0.35
N ILE A 50 -11.21 -1.26 1.17
CA ILE A 50 -11.80 -0.03 1.69
C ILE A 50 -10.85 1.12 1.37
N LYS A 51 -11.34 2.10 0.61
CA LYS A 51 -10.62 3.35 0.38
C LYS A 51 -11.17 4.43 1.30
N ILE A 52 -10.30 5.03 2.11
CA ILE A 52 -10.65 6.11 3.02
C ILE A 52 -10.09 7.43 2.46
N GLY A 53 -10.87 8.48 2.55
CA GLY A 53 -10.48 9.80 2.09
C GLY A 53 -11.55 10.85 2.34
N GLU A 54 -11.34 12.04 1.78
CA GLU A 54 -12.33 13.10 1.81
C GLU A 54 -13.55 12.76 0.96
N ALA A 55 -14.73 13.11 1.43
CA ALA A 55 -16.02 12.74 0.81
C ALA A 55 -16.09 13.09 -0.69
N ASN A 56 -15.53 14.26 -1.09
CA ASN A 56 -15.54 14.69 -2.49
C ASN A 56 -14.72 13.73 -3.39
N PHE A 57 -13.55 13.27 -2.94
CA PHE A 57 -12.73 12.31 -3.70
C PHE A 57 -13.35 10.91 -3.68
N MET A 58 -13.94 10.53 -2.56
CA MET A 58 -14.64 9.23 -2.45
C MET A 58 -15.86 9.18 -3.37
N LYS A 59 -16.60 10.29 -3.50
CA LYS A 59 -17.70 10.40 -4.44
C LYS A 59 -17.24 10.22 -5.90
N LYS A 60 -16.13 10.87 -6.30
CA LYS A 60 -15.57 10.70 -7.65
C LYS A 60 -15.07 9.27 -7.91
N LEU A 61 -14.49 8.63 -6.90
CA LEU A 61 -14.12 7.22 -7.01
C LEU A 61 -15.35 6.35 -7.27
N LEU A 62 -16.47 6.60 -6.58
CA LEU A 62 -17.70 5.80 -6.74
C LEU A 62 -18.38 6.07 -8.09
N GLU A 63 -18.65 7.34 -8.41
CA GLU A 63 -19.48 7.74 -9.55
C GLU A 63 -18.71 7.71 -10.88
N ASP A 64 -17.42 8.09 -10.89
CA ASP A 64 -16.60 8.23 -12.10
C ASP A 64 -15.49 7.16 -12.17
N GLY A 65 -15.28 6.36 -11.12
CA GLY A 65 -14.17 5.41 -11.02
C GLY A 65 -12.80 6.08 -11.03
N GLU A 66 -12.69 7.28 -10.46
CA GLU A 66 -11.42 8.02 -10.42
C GLU A 66 -10.45 7.37 -9.40
N VAL A 67 -9.44 6.65 -9.91
CA VAL A 67 -8.36 6.07 -9.10
C VAL A 67 -7.09 6.90 -9.30
N TYR A 68 -6.79 7.75 -8.33
CA TYR A 68 -5.62 8.63 -8.38
C TYR A 68 -4.40 7.96 -7.75
N MET A 69 -3.43 7.60 -8.59
CA MET A 69 -2.18 6.96 -8.17
C MET A 69 -1.07 8.01 -8.01
N GLN A 70 -0.45 8.03 -6.84
CA GLN A 70 0.60 8.98 -6.49
C GLN A 70 1.97 8.29 -6.51
N THR A 71 3.05 9.07 -6.66
CA THR A 71 4.42 8.55 -6.73
C THR A 71 4.94 8.09 -5.38
N THR A 72 5.82 7.07 -5.37
CA THR A 72 6.56 6.65 -4.18
C THR A 72 7.36 7.81 -3.58
N THR A 73 7.93 8.68 -4.43
CA THR A 73 8.67 9.88 -4.01
C THR A 73 7.79 10.83 -3.20
N HIS A 74 6.56 11.07 -3.65
CA HIS A 74 5.62 11.91 -2.90
C HIS A 74 5.37 11.38 -1.48
N PHE A 75 5.09 10.08 -1.33
CA PHE A 75 4.86 9.49 -0.01
C PHE A 75 6.09 9.53 0.89
N ARG A 76 7.29 9.40 0.32
CA ARG A 76 8.55 9.54 1.07
C ARG A 76 8.76 10.98 1.56
N GLU A 77 8.43 11.96 0.74
CA GLU A 77 8.59 13.37 1.07
C GLU A 77 7.55 13.89 2.06
N LEU A 78 6.34 13.35 2.05
CA LEU A 78 5.28 13.72 3.00
C LEU A 78 5.73 13.55 4.47
N GLU A 79 6.43 12.47 4.81
CA GLU A 79 6.92 12.25 6.18
C GLU A 79 8.15 13.12 6.52
N ASN A 80 8.93 13.53 5.50
CA ASN A 80 10.09 14.41 5.69
C ASN A 80 9.68 15.90 5.80
N GLY A 81 8.44 16.24 5.46
CA GLY A 81 7.92 17.58 5.59
C GLY A 81 7.85 18.03 7.06
N LYS A 82 7.99 19.35 7.28
CA LYS A 82 7.91 19.94 8.63
C LYS A 82 6.51 19.86 9.25
N ASP A 83 5.52 19.57 8.45
CA ASP A 83 4.16 19.38 8.91
C ASP A 83 4.04 17.93 9.39
N ASP A 84 3.76 17.81 10.67
CA ASP A 84 3.48 16.57 11.37
C ASP A 84 2.46 15.75 10.56
N CYS A 85 2.93 14.77 9.78
CA CYS A 85 2.07 13.84 9.04
C CYS A 85 1.38 12.90 10.05
N SER A 86 0.64 13.49 10.98
CA SER A 86 -0.15 12.81 12.00
C SER A 86 -1.23 11.91 11.43
N ASP A 87 -1.51 12.02 10.12
CA ASP A 87 -2.50 11.22 9.40
C ASP A 87 -1.97 9.87 8.88
N GLY A 88 -0.67 9.59 9.02
CA GLY A 88 -0.05 8.31 8.66
C GLY A 88 0.09 8.03 7.16
N ARG A 89 -0.14 9.02 6.29
CA ARG A 89 -0.03 8.84 4.82
C ARG A 89 1.40 8.76 4.31
N GLY A 90 2.35 9.42 4.98
CA GLY A 90 3.75 9.44 4.58
C GLY A 90 4.54 8.22 5.09
N ASP A 91 5.56 7.78 4.34
CA ASP A 91 6.56 6.82 4.76
C ASP A 91 7.92 7.15 4.15
N THR A 92 8.88 7.61 4.96
CA THR A 92 10.25 7.96 4.51
C THR A 92 11.03 6.79 3.91
N PHE A 93 10.53 5.57 4.10
CA PHE A 93 11.12 4.36 3.51
C PHE A 93 10.48 3.96 2.19
N GLU A 94 9.46 4.70 1.73
CA GLU A 94 8.80 4.40 0.46
C GLU A 94 9.76 4.60 -0.72
N GLY A 95 9.89 3.57 -1.57
CA GLY A 95 10.81 3.57 -2.72
C GLY A 95 12.30 3.47 -2.37
N VAL A 96 12.66 3.15 -1.12
CA VAL A 96 14.02 2.82 -0.67
C VAL A 96 14.30 1.35 -0.99
N ASP A 97 15.54 1.01 -1.37
CA ASP A 97 15.92 -0.34 -1.75
C ASP A 97 16.50 -1.16 -0.59
N ILE A 98 17.15 -0.51 0.36
CA ILE A 98 17.80 -1.17 1.50
C ILE A 98 17.76 -0.32 2.77
N VAL A 99 17.60 -0.99 3.90
CA VAL A 99 17.76 -0.42 5.24
C VAL A 99 18.80 -1.23 5.99
N LEU A 100 19.83 -0.56 6.51
CA LEU A 100 20.90 -1.16 7.30
C LEU A 100 20.87 -0.59 8.71
N GLN A 101 20.93 -1.47 9.71
CA GLN A 101 21.00 -1.13 11.12
C GLN A 101 22.47 -0.96 11.53
N ALA A 102 23.09 0.16 11.14
CA ALA A 102 24.47 0.43 11.51
C ALA A 102 24.57 1.18 12.83
N LYS A 103 25.26 0.59 13.81
CA LYS A 103 25.61 1.26 15.06
C LYS A 103 26.76 2.24 14.87
N GLU A 104 27.63 1.94 13.93
CA GLU A 104 28.77 2.78 13.54
C GLU A 104 29.14 2.56 12.08
N ILE A 105 29.67 3.58 11.45
CA ILE A 105 30.25 3.52 10.10
C ILE A 105 31.66 4.09 10.16
N THR A 106 32.60 3.40 9.55
CA THR A 106 33.95 3.93 9.32
C THR A 106 34.13 4.28 7.85
N ILE A 107 34.38 5.55 7.58
CA ILE A 107 34.69 6.06 6.25
C ILE A 107 36.12 6.60 6.30
N ALA A 108 37.02 5.97 5.52
CA ALA A 108 38.46 6.19 5.65
C ALA A 108 38.91 5.95 7.10
N GLU A 109 39.42 6.96 7.79
CA GLU A 109 39.89 6.85 9.17
C GLU A 109 38.89 7.40 10.20
N THR A 110 37.71 7.85 9.76
CA THR A 110 36.70 8.48 10.65
C THR A 110 35.57 7.51 10.96
N THR A 111 35.38 7.21 12.25
CA THR A 111 34.25 6.41 12.74
C THR A 111 33.15 7.31 13.28
N ILE A 112 31.96 7.20 12.72
CA ILE A 112 30.74 7.86 13.14
C ILE A 112 29.92 6.85 13.92
N LYS A 113 29.51 7.20 15.16
CA LYS A 113 28.71 6.33 16.04
C LYS A 113 27.29 6.84 16.20
N ASN A 114 26.39 5.98 16.70
CA ASN A 114 24.97 6.28 16.97
C ASN A 114 24.24 6.77 15.71
N ILE A 115 24.41 6.06 14.62
CA ILE A 115 23.78 6.39 13.35
C ILE A 115 22.35 5.83 13.37
N SER A 116 21.39 6.64 12.94
CA SER A 116 20.04 6.16 12.58
C SER A 116 20.14 5.15 11.44
N PRO A 117 19.14 4.29 11.22
CA PRO A 117 19.17 3.35 10.12
C PRO A 117 19.60 4.02 8.81
N ILE A 118 20.59 3.41 8.13
CA ILE A 118 21.05 3.89 6.83
C ILE A 118 20.05 3.43 5.80
N ARG A 119 19.60 4.36 4.98
CA ARG A 119 18.71 4.09 3.85
C ARG A 119 19.50 4.20 2.56
N GLY A 120 19.51 3.16 1.77
CA GLY A 120 20.15 3.10 0.47
C GLY A 120 19.15 3.03 -0.67
N LYS A 121 19.42 3.80 -1.72
CA LYS A 121 18.70 3.69 -2.99
C LYS A 121 19.74 3.51 -4.10
N TYR A 122 19.68 2.41 -4.81
CA TYR A 122 20.64 2.04 -5.86
C TYR A 122 19.94 1.70 -7.17
N SER A 123 18.61 1.57 -7.15
CA SER A 123 17.81 1.29 -8.34
C SER A 123 16.55 2.13 -8.38
N ASN A 124 15.85 2.09 -9.51
CA ASN A 124 14.52 2.66 -9.65
C ASN A 124 13.41 1.57 -9.63
N ASN A 125 13.75 0.34 -9.26
CA ASN A 125 12.81 -0.78 -9.27
C ASN A 125 11.67 -0.60 -8.26
N ASN A 126 11.95 0.10 -7.17
CA ASN A 126 10.97 0.43 -6.14
C ASN A 126 10.27 1.79 -6.36
N ASP A 127 10.64 2.50 -7.44
CA ASP A 127 9.94 3.73 -7.82
C ASP A 127 8.75 3.39 -8.72
N GLY A 128 7.64 4.01 -8.41
CA GLY A 128 6.42 3.79 -9.16
C GLY A 128 5.26 4.63 -8.66
N LEU A 129 4.09 4.28 -9.14
CA LEU A 129 2.84 4.87 -8.72
C LEU A 129 2.13 3.90 -7.78
N ILE A 130 1.61 4.43 -6.69
CA ILE A 130 0.93 3.67 -5.65
C ILE A 130 -0.51 4.16 -5.49
N TYR A 131 -1.43 3.21 -5.33
CA TYR A 131 -2.75 3.43 -4.79
C TYR A 131 -3.00 2.42 -3.67
N SER A 132 -3.19 2.93 -2.46
CA SER A 132 -3.35 2.10 -1.27
C SER A 132 -4.81 2.07 -0.83
N THR A 133 -5.26 0.89 -0.44
CA THR A 133 -6.55 0.64 0.19
C THR A 133 -6.33 -0.13 1.49
N TYR A 134 -7.29 -0.11 2.39
CA TYR A 134 -7.33 -1.03 3.52
C TYR A 134 -7.90 -2.36 3.01
N GLY A 135 -7.16 -3.46 3.22
CA GLY A 135 -7.59 -4.81 2.86
C GLY A 135 -8.21 -5.53 4.06
N VAL A 136 -9.37 -6.13 3.87
CA VAL A 136 -9.95 -7.10 4.81
C VAL A 136 -9.61 -8.48 4.28
N PHE A 137 -8.79 -9.24 5.03
CA PHE A 137 -8.27 -10.54 4.60
C PHE A 137 -8.86 -11.71 5.36
N ASP A 138 -9.59 -11.45 6.43
CA ASP A 138 -10.15 -12.44 7.31
C ASP A 138 -11.52 -11.94 7.79
N ASP A 139 -12.53 -12.77 7.66
CA ASP A 139 -13.89 -12.48 8.12
C ASP A 139 -14.01 -12.44 9.65
N THR A 140 -13.06 -13.04 10.37
CA THR A 140 -12.99 -12.98 11.84
C THR A 140 -12.77 -11.56 12.37
N LEU A 141 -12.28 -10.64 11.53
CA LEU A 141 -12.18 -9.21 11.86
C LEU A 141 -13.52 -8.49 11.87
N LEU A 142 -14.59 -9.19 11.42
CA LEU A 142 -15.93 -8.66 11.30
C LEU A 142 -16.78 -9.09 12.49
N VAL A 143 -17.35 -8.14 13.20
CA VAL A 143 -18.39 -8.40 14.20
C VAL A 143 -19.74 -8.10 13.55
N ASP A 144 -20.56 -9.13 13.36
CA ASP A 144 -21.86 -9.02 12.68
C ASP A 144 -21.74 -8.36 11.28
N GLY A 145 -20.73 -8.73 10.50
CA GLY A 145 -20.47 -8.16 9.18
C GLY A 145 -19.93 -6.72 9.19
N ASN A 146 -19.58 -6.18 10.35
CA ASN A 146 -19.08 -4.83 10.52
C ASN A 146 -17.60 -4.80 10.87
N LEU A 147 -16.85 -3.98 10.16
CA LEU A 147 -15.47 -3.65 10.49
C LEU A 147 -15.41 -2.41 11.40
N THR A 148 -14.59 -2.47 12.44
CA THR A 148 -14.28 -1.32 13.27
C THR A 148 -12.96 -0.69 12.82
N LEU A 149 -13.02 0.54 12.32
CA LEU A 149 -11.81 1.31 11.97
C LEU A 149 -11.12 1.87 13.22
N SER A 150 -9.79 1.82 13.22
CA SER A 150 -8.98 2.48 14.26
C SER A 150 -9.13 4.01 14.18
N ASP A 151 -8.75 4.70 15.26
CA ASP A 151 -8.82 6.17 15.28
C ASP A 151 -7.77 6.80 14.35
N GLU A 152 -6.65 6.10 14.11
CA GLU A 152 -5.63 6.50 13.13
C GLU A 152 -6.20 6.45 11.70
N MET A 153 -6.95 5.40 11.36
CA MET A 153 -7.57 5.28 10.03
C MET A 153 -8.61 6.36 9.78
N LYS A 154 -9.35 6.77 10.81
CA LYS A 154 -10.36 7.84 10.71
C LYS A 154 -9.76 9.21 10.40
N LYS A 155 -8.50 9.46 10.77
CA LYS A 155 -7.81 10.72 10.46
C LYS A 155 -7.51 10.88 8.97
N MET A 156 -7.58 9.79 8.18
CA MET A 156 -7.32 9.81 6.74
C MET A 156 -8.47 10.45 5.93
N GLY A 157 -9.64 10.67 6.52
CA GLY A 157 -10.77 11.28 5.83
C GLY A 157 -12.08 11.15 6.60
N ASP A 158 -13.14 11.68 6.01
CA ASP A 158 -14.50 11.71 6.56
C ASP A 158 -15.47 10.75 5.82
N ALA A 159 -14.94 10.00 4.84
CA ALA A 159 -15.69 9.03 4.05
C ALA A 159 -14.85 7.81 3.67
N ALA A 160 -15.52 6.73 3.31
CA ALA A 160 -14.92 5.55 2.73
C ALA A 160 -15.77 4.99 1.58
N ILE A 161 -15.08 4.41 0.60
CA ILE A 161 -15.66 3.50 -0.39
C ILE A 161 -15.34 2.07 0.06
N VAL A 162 -16.38 1.28 0.25
CA VAL A 162 -16.31 -0.16 0.54
C VAL A 162 -16.51 -0.89 -0.78
N ILE A 163 -15.46 -1.54 -1.28
CA ILE A 163 -15.45 -2.29 -2.54
C ILE A 163 -15.61 -3.76 -2.15
N TYR A 164 -16.80 -4.29 -2.35
CA TYR A 164 -17.18 -5.66 -1.95
C TYR A 164 -16.86 -6.71 -3.01
N ASP A 165 -16.48 -6.30 -4.24
CA ASP A 165 -15.89 -7.20 -5.24
C ASP A 165 -14.50 -6.69 -5.65
N PRO A 166 -13.44 -7.00 -4.86
CA PRO A 166 -12.08 -6.58 -5.14
C PRO A 166 -11.57 -7.05 -6.50
N MET A 167 -11.98 -8.25 -6.94
CA MET A 167 -11.46 -8.84 -8.17
C MET A 167 -11.95 -8.08 -9.40
N ILE A 168 -13.22 -7.70 -9.45
CA ILE A 168 -13.76 -6.86 -10.54
C ILE A 168 -13.10 -5.49 -10.53
N PHE A 169 -12.88 -4.89 -9.34
CA PHE A 169 -12.20 -3.61 -9.25
C PHE A 169 -10.77 -3.68 -9.79
N LEU A 170 -9.99 -4.70 -9.41
CA LEU A 170 -8.62 -4.91 -9.87
C LEU A 170 -8.56 -5.18 -11.38
N ASP A 171 -9.50 -5.98 -11.91
CA ASP A 171 -9.60 -6.26 -13.35
C ASP A 171 -9.87 -4.99 -14.15
N ARG A 172 -10.79 -4.12 -13.70
CA ARG A 172 -11.03 -2.81 -14.34
C ARG A 172 -9.79 -1.93 -14.34
N CYS A 173 -9.05 -1.89 -13.21
CA CYS A 173 -7.78 -1.16 -13.13
C CYS A 173 -6.72 -1.72 -14.09
N ALA A 174 -6.58 -3.05 -14.15
CA ALA A 174 -5.63 -3.73 -15.03
C ALA A 174 -5.97 -3.48 -16.50
N THR A 175 -7.22 -3.68 -16.90
CA THR A 175 -7.71 -3.43 -18.26
C THR A 175 -7.47 -1.98 -18.70
N TYR A 176 -7.76 -1.00 -17.82
CA TYR A 176 -7.48 0.40 -18.12
C TYR A 176 -5.99 0.61 -18.43
N LEU A 177 -5.11 0.06 -17.59
CA LEU A 177 -3.67 0.20 -17.74
C LEU A 177 -3.12 -0.50 -18.98
N GLU A 178 -3.60 -1.69 -19.30
CA GLU A 178 -3.23 -2.42 -20.51
C GLU A 178 -3.55 -1.61 -21.77
N ASN A 179 -4.71 -0.94 -21.80
CA ASN A 179 -5.12 -0.09 -22.93
C ASN A 179 -4.19 1.12 -23.15
N ILE A 180 -3.45 1.55 -22.14
CA ILE A 180 -2.44 2.62 -22.23
C ILE A 180 -1.00 2.10 -22.22
N GLY A 181 -0.81 0.79 -22.39
CA GLY A 181 0.52 0.14 -22.41
C GLY A 181 1.20 0.04 -21.06
N GLY A 182 0.45 0.11 -19.97
CA GLY A 182 0.93 -0.06 -18.60
C GLY A 182 0.73 -1.49 -18.07
N LYS A 183 1.30 -1.77 -16.90
CA LYS A 183 1.12 -3.04 -16.20
C LYS A 183 0.81 -2.77 -14.74
N LEU A 184 -0.25 -3.38 -14.23
CA LEU A 184 -0.63 -3.32 -12.82
C LEU A 184 0.00 -4.49 -12.06
N MET A 185 0.52 -4.18 -10.87
CA MET A 185 0.83 -5.16 -9.83
C MET A 185 -0.07 -4.86 -8.64
N ALA A 186 -0.56 -5.88 -7.95
CA ALA A 186 -1.42 -5.72 -6.78
C ALA A 186 -1.07 -6.76 -5.72
N GLY A 187 -1.16 -6.39 -4.45
CA GLY A 187 -0.87 -7.31 -3.34
C GLY A 187 -1.03 -6.67 -1.97
N SER A 188 -1.12 -7.53 -0.96
CA SER A 188 -1.09 -7.11 0.44
C SER A 188 0.31 -6.71 0.86
N VAL A 189 0.42 -5.71 1.73
CA VAL A 189 1.68 -5.27 2.30
C VAL A 189 2.06 -6.18 3.48
N THR A 190 3.33 -6.56 3.54
CA THR A 190 3.94 -7.23 4.68
C THR A 190 4.64 -6.20 5.56
N TYR A 191 4.42 -6.29 6.87
CA TYR A 191 4.98 -5.32 7.82
C TYR A 191 6.22 -5.89 8.49
N TYR A 192 7.32 -5.10 8.50
CA TYR A 192 8.59 -5.47 9.11
C TYR A 192 8.94 -4.54 10.26
N ASP A 193 9.71 -5.05 11.23
CA ASP A 193 10.21 -4.24 12.34
C ASP A 193 11.51 -3.56 11.92
N GLU A 194 11.47 -2.25 11.73
CA GLU A 194 12.62 -1.45 11.32
C GLU A 194 13.76 -1.42 12.34
N ASN A 195 13.55 -1.91 13.56
CA ASN A 195 14.56 -1.95 14.62
C ASN A 195 15.30 -3.29 14.68
N ILE A 196 14.88 -4.28 13.92
CA ILE A 196 15.39 -5.66 13.99
C ILE A 196 15.99 -6.07 12.65
N GLY A 197 17.29 -5.84 12.47
CA GLY A 197 18.05 -6.38 11.33
C GLY A 197 18.08 -5.47 10.11
N ASP A 198 18.81 -5.95 9.11
CA ASP A 198 18.99 -5.32 7.81
C ASP A 198 17.98 -5.90 6.82
N TYR A 199 17.39 -5.06 5.98
CA TYR A 199 16.35 -5.49 5.04
C TYR A 199 16.61 -4.94 3.64
N THR A 200 16.40 -5.78 2.62
CA THR A 200 16.08 -5.32 1.28
C THR A 200 14.60 -4.99 1.22
N LEU A 201 14.26 -3.83 0.69
CA LEU A 201 12.90 -3.35 0.60
C LEU A 201 12.34 -3.53 -0.81
N CYS A 202 11.03 -3.62 -0.89
CA CYS A 202 10.27 -3.64 -2.12
C CYS A 202 8.93 -2.93 -1.90
N PRO A 203 8.13 -2.66 -2.95
CA PRO A 203 6.85 -1.97 -2.80
C PRO A 203 5.82 -2.66 -1.88
N TRP A 204 6.06 -3.91 -1.50
CA TRP A 204 5.19 -4.73 -0.66
C TRP A 204 5.65 -4.82 0.81
N LEU A 205 6.67 -4.05 1.18
CA LEU A 205 7.18 -3.98 2.55
C LEU A 205 6.93 -2.60 3.14
N LYS A 206 6.44 -2.57 4.38
CA LYS A 206 6.19 -1.35 5.13
C LYS A 206 6.58 -1.52 6.59
N ARG A 207 6.97 -0.44 7.24
CA ARG A 207 7.33 -0.47 8.66
C ARG A 207 6.16 -0.90 9.52
N LYS A 208 6.42 -1.70 10.56
CA LYS A 208 5.40 -2.29 11.46
C LYS A 208 4.51 -1.24 12.13
N ARG A 209 5.01 -0.04 12.38
CA ARG A 209 4.20 1.06 12.95
C ARG A 209 2.97 1.42 12.11
N PHE A 210 2.93 1.03 10.83
CA PHE A 210 1.80 1.23 9.91
C PHE A 210 0.88 0.01 9.78
N GLU A 211 1.09 -1.05 10.56
CA GLU A 211 0.32 -2.30 10.47
C GLU A 211 -1.19 -2.10 10.65
N TYR A 212 -1.59 -1.06 11.39
CA TYR A 212 -2.99 -0.66 11.54
C TYR A 212 -3.68 -0.30 10.21
N GLN A 213 -2.91 -0.02 9.15
CA GLN A 213 -3.43 0.30 7.82
C GLN A 213 -3.90 -0.94 7.07
N SER A 214 -3.49 -2.15 7.46
CA SER A 214 -3.85 -3.41 6.77
C SER A 214 -3.83 -3.26 5.25
N GLU A 215 -2.73 -2.70 4.72
CA GLU A 215 -2.68 -2.12 3.37
C GLU A 215 -2.73 -3.20 2.29
N TYR A 216 -3.62 -3.00 1.31
CA TYR A 216 -3.58 -3.65 0.01
C TYR A 216 -3.23 -2.60 -1.04
N ARG A 217 -2.19 -2.86 -1.80
CA ARG A 217 -1.54 -1.89 -2.66
C ARG A 217 -1.69 -2.26 -4.13
N LEU A 218 -2.02 -1.26 -4.95
CA LEU A 218 -1.86 -1.28 -6.39
C LEU A 218 -0.57 -0.52 -6.71
N PHE A 219 0.29 -1.10 -7.55
CA PHE A 219 1.58 -0.54 -7.90
C PHE A 219 1.83 -0.61 -9.40
N ILE A 220 2.32 0.50 -9.97
CA ILE A 220 2.78 0.56 -11.36
C ILE A 220 4.27 0.86 -11.35
N PRO A 221 5.14 -0.10 -11.75
CA PRO A 221 6.57 0.14 -11.86
C PRO A 221 6.83 1.07 -13.06
N CYS A 222 7.17 2.31 -12.81
CA CYS A 222 7.33 3.30 -13.88
C CYS A 222 8.45 4.31 -13.64
N GLY A 223 9.27 4.08 -12.60
CA GLY A 223 10.28 5.05 -12.19
C GLY A 223 9.63 6.37 -11.71
N ASN A 224 10.35 7.46 -11.87
CA ASN A 224 9.93 8.77 -11.35
C ASN A 224 9.03 9.48 -12.37
N ARG A 225 7.77 9.05 -12.47
CA ARG A 225 6.76 9.66 -13.35
C ARG A 225 5.83 10.60 -12.57
N ASN A 226 5.02 11.34 -13.33
CA ASN A 226 3.92 12.13 -12.76
C ASN A 226 2.82 11.22 -12.21
N PRO A 227 2.02 11.69 -11.23
CA PRO A 227 0.82 10.99 -10.80
C PRO A 227 -0.09 10.61 -11.97
N LEU A 228 -0.85 9.54 -11.82
CA LEU A 228 -1.75 9.02 -12.84
C LEU A 228 -3.17 8.93 -12.29
N LEU A 229 -4.13 9.39 -13.07
CA LEU A 229 -5.54 9.24 -12.82
C LEU A 229 -6.13 8.20 -13.77
N LEU A 230 -6.56 7.05 -13.22
CA LEU A 230 -7.36 6.08 -13.97
C LEU A 230 -8.83 6.52 -13.91
N ARG A 231 -9.57 6.27 -14.98
CA ARG A 231 -11.02 6.51 -15.08
C ARG A 231 -11.73 5.23 -15.50
N LEU A 232 -12.24 4.51 -14.52
CA LEU A 232 -12.83 3.18 -14.71
C LEU A 232 -14.32 3.24 -15.13
N GLY A 233 -14.94 4.43 -15.08
CA GLY A 233 -16.39 4.58 -15.06
C GLY A 233 -16.96 4.27 -13.66
N SER A 234 -18.26 4.41 -13.49
CA SER A 234 -18.91 4.14 -12.21
C SER A 234 -18.58 2.74 -11.67
N ILE A 235 -18.33 2.67 -10.36
CA ILE A 235 -18.11 1.42 -9.63
C ILE A 235 -19.23 1.14 -8.62
N GLU A 236 -20.41 1.80 -8.75
CA GLU A 236 -21.56 1.61 -7.84
C GLU A 236 -22.11 0.18 -7.87
N ASP A 237 -21.84 -0.57 -8.93
CA ASP A 237 -22.19 -1.98 -9.06
C ASP A 237 -21.35 -2.92 -8.18
N ILE A 238 -20.19 -2.48 -7.68
CA ILE A 238 -19.28 -3.27 -6.85
C ILE A 238 -18.86 -2.57 -5.57
N ALA A 239 -19.36 -1.37 -5.30
CA ALA A 239 -18.94 -0.59 -4.16
C ALA A 239 -20.04 0.29 -3.59
N VAL A 240 -19.87 0.72 -2.35
CA VAL A 240 -20.77 1.64 -1.65
C VAL A 240 -19.99 2.67 -0.86
N MET A 241 -20.48 3.92 -0.83
CA MET A 241 -19.91 4.97 -0.01
C MET A 241 -20.51 4.97 1.40
N LYS A 242 -19.66 5.17 2.39
CA LYS A 242 -20.02 5.39 3.79
C LYS A 242 -19.37 6.69 4.27
N THR A 243 -20.09 7.50 5.01
CA THR A 243 -19.61 8.74 5.59
C THR A 243 -19.73 8.72 7.10
N TRP A 244 -18.82 9.42 7.77
CA TRP A 244 -18.87 9.66 9.20
C TRP A 244 -18.45 11.08 9.50
N ARG A 245 -19.08 11.68 10.49
CA ARG A 245 -18.70 12.96 11.09
C ARG A 245 -18.83 12.84 12.59
#